data_475187c9cff6bcba5a8bf97f1dd8dbe6
#
_entry.id   475187c9cff6bcba5a8bf97f1dd8dbe6
#
_cell.length_a   1.000
_cell.length_b   1.000
_cell.length_c   1.000
_cell.angle_alpha   90.00
_cell.angle_beta   90.00
_cell.angle_gamma   90.00
#
_symmetry.space_group_name_H-M   'P 1'
#
loop_
_entity.id
_entity.type
_entity.pdbx_description
1 polymer ?
#
loop_
_entity_poly.entity_id
_entity_poly.type
_entity_poly.pdbx_seq_one_letter_code
_entity_poly.pdbx_strand_id
1 'polypeptide(L)'
;MTNGWLPATSPGPDRPPSPYRAAVEQSITCELSTLTRRGAPVTTPLTPYPARDGDRLDVSTGLTYPGKAERARRNPKVGVVFCDPVGRADADATVVVVRGLATVRDADIQANTDRYVRVSAQKLPQAMRGVPRLVQRTLAWYFARIWITVTPLVILWWPGGDLTGPPETWTAPPGTVAPPTDPAPAGAPPPPWKAGSPDWRARARSAAAWPGGAVLTTVDDDGFPLPVPCLAASLDAGGFALTPATGAPVATSGPACVTFQVHDAVFTGQQNAAFAGGLRPAAHGVRVDVDHVIGDWSLGGGLVRRAFNVTATRRRLHPRLVSEAARRSQSVPKIRFPARPQRQG
;
A
#
# COMPACT_ATOMS: atom_id res chain seq x y z
N MET A 1 30.41 8.45 -12.06
CA MET A 1 30.28 9.08 -10.72
C MET A 1 29.10 8.43 -10.08
N THR A 2 29.34 7.48 -9.18
CA THR A 2 28.30 6.75 -8.47
C THR A 2 27.71 7.68 -7.41
N ASN A 3 26.55 8.27 -7.68
CA ASN A 3 25.76 8.97 -6.66
C ASN A 3 25.11 7.91 -5.73
N GLY A 4 25.93 7.32 -4.89
CA GLY A 4 25.42 6.53 -3.76
C GLY A 4 24.77 7.49 -2.77
N TRP A 5 23.46 7.63 -2.85
CA TRP A 5 22.69 8.47 -1.90
C TRP A 5 22.52 7.82 -0.51
N LEU A 6 22.91 6.58 -0.38
CA LEU A 6 23.03 5.98 0.95
C LEU A 6 24.31 6.52 1.57
N PRO A 7 24.25 7.24 2.72
CA PRO A 7 25.45 7.50 3.49
C PRO A 7 26.10 6.15 3.78
N ALA A 8 27.44 6.09 3.77
CA ALA A 8 28.19 4.94 4.21
C ALA A 8 27.90 4.74 5.70
N THR A 9 26.79 4.06 6.01
CA THR A 9 26.36 3.79 7.36
C THR A 9 26.93 2.46 7.79
N SER A 10 27.54 2.44 8.98
CA SER A 10 27.78 1.18 9.70
C SER A 10 26.46 0.40 9.75
N PRO A 11 26.49 -0.95 9.64
CA PRO A 11 25.27 -1.75 9.78
C PRO A 11 24.55 -1.32 11.07
N GLY A 12 23.26 -1.06 10.95
CA GLY A 12 22.40 -0.80 12.08
C GLY A 12 22.31 -2.02 13.02
N PRO A 13 21.69 -1.89 14.19
CA PRO A 13 21.41 -3.04 15.06
C PRO A 13 20.65 -4.10 14.27
N ASP A 14 20.82 -5.37 14.64
CA ASP A 14 20.28 -6.54 13.92
C ASP A 14 18.76 -6.48 13.67
N ARG A 15 18.04 -5.64 14.41
CA ARG A 15 16.59 -5.49 14.31
C ARG A 15 16.18 -4.09 13.83
N PRO A 16 15.09 -3.99 13.06
CA PRO A 16 14.52 -2.72 12.65
C PRO A 16 14.23 -1.78 13.84
N PRO A 17 14.37 -0.45 13.64
CA PRO A 17 14.22 0.53 14.72
C PRO A 17 12.78 0.60 15.25
N SER A 18 12.64 1.09 16.50
CA SER A 18 11.33 1.21 17.15
C SER A 18 10.32 2.07 16.39
N PRO A 19 10.68 3.19 15.72
CA PRO A 19 9.73 3.97 14.92
C PRO A 19 9.07 3.17 13.80
N TYR A 20 9.83 2.30 13.14
CA TYR A 20 9.27 1.41 12.11
C TYR A 20 8.26 0.42 12.70
N ARG A 21 8.60 -0.24 13.81
CA ARG A 21 7.69 -1.20 14.45
C ARG A 21 6.40 -0.52 14.92
N ALA A 22 6.53 0.66 15.54
CA ALA A 22 5.37 1.47 15.94
C ALA A 22 4.50 1.84 14.73
N ALA A 23 5.11 2.28 13.61
CA ALA A 23 4.38 2.60 12.39
C ALA A 23 3.61 1.39 11.84
N VAL A 24 4.22 0.20 11.81
CA VAL A 24 3.55 -1.05 11.35
C VAL A 24 2.37 -1.43 12.25
N GLU A 25 2.51 -1.29 13.55
CA GLU A 25 1.47 -1.67 14.52
C GLU A 25 0.31 -0.67 14.55
N GLN A 26 0.60 0.62 14.57
CA GLN A 26 -0.36 1.66 14.88
C GLN A 26 -1.03 2.27 13.64
N SER A 27 -0.36 2.33 12.48
CA SER A 27 -0.94 2.93 11.29
C SER A 27 -2.13 2.13 10.77
N ILE A 28 -3.21 2.80 10.43
CA ILE A 28 -4.38 2.20 9.75
C ILE A 28 -4.01 1.88 8.29
N THR A 29 -3.27 2.78 7.65
CA THR A 29 -2.83 2.64 6.27
C THR A 29 -1.32 2.82 6.13
N CYS A 30 -0.77 2.17 5.12
CA CYS A 30 0.51 2.47 4.51
C CYS A 30 0.35 2.47 3.00
N GLU A 31 1.27 3.04 2.26
CA GLU A 31 1.26 2.99 0.81
C GLU A 31 2.36 2.06 0.31
N LEU A 32 1.97 0.99 -0.39
CA LEU A 32 2.88 0.04 -1.04
C LEU A 32 3.13 0.43 -2.48
N SER A 33 4.39 0.58 -2.84
CA SER A 33 4.86 0.85 -4.19
C SER A 33 5.48 -0.40 -4.81
N THR A 34 5.05 -0.73 -6.02
CA THR A 34 5.52 -1.87 -6.83
C THR A 34 5.77 -1.41 -8.25
N LEU A 35 6.51 -2.19 -9.04
CA LEU A 35 6.86 -1.82 -10.41
C LEU A 35 6.00 -2.53 -11.46
N THR A 36 5.60 -1.80 -12.50
CA THR A 36 5.01 -2.37 -13.71
C THR A 36 6.04 -3.18 -14.50
N ARG A 37 5.62 -3.86 -15.58
CA ARG A 37 6.56 -4.53 -16.50
C ARG A 37 7.53 -3.57 -17.19
N ARG A 38 7.14 -2.30 -17.31
CA ARG A 38 7.97 -1.24 -17.92
C ARG A 38 8.82 -0.47 -16.90
N GLY A 39 8.88 -0.93 -15.65
CA GLY A 39 9.64 -0.27 -14.59
C GLY A 39 8.95 0.95 -13.98
N ALA A 40 7.76 1.34 -14.41
CA ALA A 40 7.06 2.48 -13.83
C ALA A 40 6.47 2.13 -12.45
N PRO A 41 6.56 3.01 -11.44
CA PRO A 41 6.03 2.77 -10.12
C PRO A 41 4.50 2.84 -10.08
N VAL A 42 3.89 2.01 -9.24
CA VAL A 42 2.48 2.03 -8.91
C VAL A 42 2.34 1.94 -7.40
N THR A 43 1.84 3.00 -6.81
CA THR A 43 1.64 3.14 -5.37
C THR A 43 0.17 2.98 -5.02
N THR A 44 -0.11 2.27 -3.93
CA THR A 44 -1.48 1.96 -3.52
C THR A 44 -1.57 1.87 -2.01
N PRO A 45 -2.56 2.51 -1.35
CA PRO A 45 -2.78 2.35 0.07
C PRO A 45 -3.29 0.95 0.41
N LEU A 46 -2.77 0.42 1.52
CA LEU A 46 -3.09 -0.87 2.11
C LEU A 46 -3.08 -0.75 3.63
N THR A 47 -3.68 -1.72 4.32
CA THR A 47 -3.55 -1.83 5.78
C THR A 47 -2.30 -2.65 6.11
N PRO A 48 -1.38 -2.10 6.93
CA PRO A 48 -0.19 -2.82 7.40
C PRO A 48 -0.53 -3.73 8.57
N TYR A 49 0.21 -4.82 8.68
CA TYR A 49 0.17 -5.74 9.81
C TYR A 49 1.59 -6.15 10.17
N PRO A 50 1.93 -6.35 11.45
CA PRO A 50 3.20 -6.94 11.81
C PRO A 50 3.26 -8.39 11.31
N ALA A 51 4.38 -8.78 10.73
CA ALA A 51 4.66 -10.17 10.43
C ALA A 51 4.87 -10.96 11.74
N ARG A 52 4.86 -12.31 11.68
CA ARG A 52 4.96 -13.15 12.88
C ARG A 52 6.25 -12.98 13.67
N ASP A 53 7.34 -12.59 13.00
CA ASP A 53 8.63 -12.32 13.62
C ASP A 53 8.76 -10.92 14.21
N GLY A 54 7.80 -10.03 13.95
CA GLY A 54 7.80 -8.64 14.41
C GLY A 54 8.78 -7.71 13.69
N ASP A 55 9.65 -8.23 12.83
CA ASP A 55 10.69 -7.45 12.14
C ASP A 55 10.33 -7.15 10.69
N ARG A 56 9.39 -7.90 10.11
CA ARG A 56 8.87 -7.71 8.77
C ARG A 56 7.45 -7.13 8.78
N LEU A 57 7.10 -6.52 7.67
CA LEU A 57 5.77 -5.97 7.42
C LEU A 57 4.95 -6.93 6.55
N ASP A 58 3.72 -7.19 6.95
CA ASP A 58 2.73 -7.86 6.11
C ASP A 58 1.67 -6.87 5.62
N VAL A 59 1.38 -6.90 4.33
CA VAL A 59 0.22 -6.27 3.71
C VAL A 59 -0.56 -7.31 2.92
N SER A 60 -1.82 -7.01 2.60
CA SER A 60 -2.62 -7.95 1.81
C SER A 60 -3.30 -7.30 0.62
N THR A 61 -3.49 -8.07 -0.44
CA THR A 61 -4.33 -7.69 -1.58
C THR A 61 -5.47 -8.69 -1.76
N GLY A 62 -6.61 -8.22 -2.25
CA GLY A 62 -7.73 -9.13 -2.55
C GLY A 62 -7.35 -10.13 -3.63
N LEU A 63 -7.78 -11.38 -3.48
CA LEU A 63 -7.58 -12.42 -4.48
C LEU A 63 -8.19 -12.02 -5.84
N THR A 64 -9.29 -11.27 -5.82
CA THR A 64 -9.93 -10.71 -7.02
C THR A 64 -9.14 -9.58 -7.68
N TYR A 65 -8.13 -9.03 -7.00
CA TYR A 65 -7.26 -7.94 -7.46
C TYR A 65 -5.78 -8.28 -7.28
N PRO A 66 -5.27 -9.36 -7.87
CA PRO A 66 -3.94 -9.88 -7.57
C PRO A 66 -2.81 -9.01 -8.11
N GLY A 67 -3.11 -7.95 -8.85
CA GLY A 67 -2.13 -7.16 -9.60
C GLY A 67 -0.94 -6.65 -8.78
N LYS A 68 -1.12 -6.34 -7.49
CA LYS A 68 -0.01 -5.95 -6.59
C LYS A 68 0.91 -7.15 -6.30
N ALA A 69 0.31 -8.29 -5.95
CA ALA A 69 1.05 -9.51 -5.70
C ALA A 69 1.77 -10.01 -6.97
N GLU A 70 1.13 -9.94 -8.13
CA GLU A 70 1.73 -10.33 -9.40
C GLU A 70 2.90 -9.39 -9.81
N ARG A 71 2.81 -8.09 -9.48
CA ARG A 71 3.94 -7.17 -9.66
C ARG A 71 5.09 -7.49 -8.70
N ALA A 72 4.80 -7.69 -7.41
CA ALA A 72 5.79 -8.03 -6.40
C ALA A 72 6.46 -9.40 -6.66
N ARG A 73 5.71 -10.38 -7.18
CA ARG A 73 6.25 -11.69 -7.59
C ARG A 73 7.25 -11.56 -8.74
N ARG A 74 6.94 -10.72 -9.72
CA ARG A 74 7.79 -10.50 -10.89
C ARG A 74 9.03 -9.68 -10.56
N ASN A 75 8.88 -8.66 -9.74
CA ASN A 75 9.96 -7.82 -9.24
C ASN A 75 9.77 -7.62 -7.74
N PRO A 76 10.59 -8.26 -6.89
CA PRO A 76 10.44 -8.19 -5.44
C PRO A 76 10.83 -6.84 -4.84
N LYS A 77 11.46 -5.93 -5.59
CA LYS A 77 11.82 -4.59 -5.13
C LYS A 77 10.56 -3.77 -4.89
N VAL A 78 10.36 -3.33 -3.65
CA VAL A 78 9.20 -2.56 -3.20
C VAL A 78 9.60 -1.41 -2.31
N GLY A 79 8.75 -0.38 -2.26
CA GLY A 79 8.81 0.67 -1.28
C GLY A 79 7.52 0.72 -0.47
N VAL A 80 7.61 1.16 0.78
CA VAL A 80 6.45 1.39 1.64
C VAL A 80 6.61 2.71 2.36
N VAL A 81 5.53 3.49 2.48
CA VAL A 81 5.53 4.69 3.30
C VAL A 81 4.37 4.68 4.29
N PHE A 82 4.65 5.18 5.49
CA PHE A 82 3.73 5.43 6.58
C PHE A 82 3.76 6.94 6.86
N CYS A 83 2.86 7.69 6.24
CA CYS A 83 2.81 9.14 6.38
C CYS A 83 1.45 9.68 6.83
N ASP A 84 0.43 8.82 6.95
CA ASP A 84 -0.89 9.21 7.39
C ASP A 84 -1.01 9.05 8.93
N PRO A 85 -1.18 10.16 9.67
CA PRO A 85 -1.31 10.11 11.13
C PRO A 85 -2.72 9.72 11.60
N VAL A 86 -3.72 9.68 10.70
CA VAL A 86 -5.11 9.47 11.06
C VAL A 86 -5.31 8.10 11.73
N GLY A 87 -5.88 8.12 12.93
CA GLY A 87 -6.17 6.91 13.72
C GLY A 87 -4.97 6.29 14.42
N ARG A 88 -3.80 6.91 14.39
CA ARG A 88 -2.64 6.52 15.21
C ARG A 88 -2.82 7.03 16.63
N ALA A 89 -2.34 6.25 17.60
CA ALA A 89 -2.41 6.61 19.02
C ALA A 89 -1.21 7.45 19.47
N ASP A 90 -0.09 7.38 18.73
CA ASP A 90 1.12 8.14 19.05
C ASP A 90 0.94 9.62 18.65
N ALA A 91 1.18 10.51 19.63
CA ALA A 91 1.20 11.94 19.40
C ALA A 91 2.32 12.37 18.42
N ASP A 92 3.36 11.56 18.33
CA ASP A 92 4.53 11.80 17.50
C ASP A 92 4.40 11.02 16.16
N ALA A 93 3.46 11.42 15.33
CA ALA A 93 3.17 10.77 14.05
C ALA A 93 4.40 10.63 13.13
N THR A 94 5.44 9.92 13.61
CA THR A 94 6.68 9.66 12.86
C THR A 94 6.37 9.13 11.47
N VAL A 95 6.89 9.81 10.48
CA VAL A 95 6.82 9.36 9.08
C VAL A 95 7.93 8.35 8.83
N VAL A 96 7.59 7.23 8.21
CA VAL A 96 8.53 6.13 7.93
C VAL A 96 8.46 5.74 6.48
N VAL A 97 9.63 5.63 5.84
CA VAL A 97 9.79 5.11 4.47
C VAL A 97 10.65 3.86 4.52
N VAL A 98 10.21 2.82 3.85
CA VAL A 98 10.88 1.52 3.80
C VAL A 98 11.22 1.16 2.36
N ARG A 99 12.48 0.84 2.11
CA ARG A 99 12.95 0.13 0.92
C ARG A 99 13.11 -1.33 1.29
N GLY A 100 12.50 -2.27 0.56
CA GLY A 100 12.53 -3.67 0.97
C GLY A 100 12.26 -4.66 -0.16
N LEU A 101 12.34 -5.94 0.19
CA LEU A 101 12.06 -7.05 -0.70
C LEU A 101 10.74 -7.73 -0.33
N ALA A 102 9.88 -7.88 -1.31
CA ALA A 102 8.57 -8.51 -1.15
C ALA A 102 8.64 -10.01 -1.36
N THR A 103 7.92 -10.74 -0.51
CA THR A 103 7.62 -12.17 -0.63
C THR A 103 6.12 -12.35 -0.75
N VAL A 104 5.65 -13.01 -1.80
CA VAL A 104 4.22 -13.26 -2.02
C VAL A 104 3.84 -14.62 -1.44
N ARG A 105 2.73 -14.65 -0.69
CA ARG A 105 2.18 -15.81 0.00
C ARG A 105 0.75 -16.08 -0.49
N ASP A 106 0.56 -17.10 -1.32
CA ASP A 106 -0.74 -17.52 -1.84
C ASP A 106 -0.87 -19.03 -2.09
N ALA A 107 0.05 -19.81 -1.52
CA ALA A 107 0.00 -21.28 -1.56
C ALA A 107 -1.19 -21.85 -0.76
N ASP A 108 -1.72 -21.12 0.22
CA ASP A 108 -2.93 -21.49 0.97
C ASP A 108 -3.83 -20.26 1.14
N ILE A 109 -4.76 -20.08 0.20
CA ILE A 109 -5.69 -18.93 0.24
C ILE A 109 -6.76 -19.07 1.34
N GLN A 110 -7.04 -20.28 1.84
CA GLN A 110 -7.94 -20.45 2.96
C GLN A 110 -7.29 -19.96 4.26
N ALA A 111 -6.07 -20.40 4.56
CA ALA A 111 -5.33 -19.93 5.73
C ALA A 111 -5.06 -18.42 5.68
N ASN A 112 -4.75 -17.89 4.49
CA ASN A 112 -4.59 -16.46 4.27
C ASN A 112 -5.86 -15.67 4.58
N THR A 113 -7.01 -16.19 4.17
CA THR A 113 -8.31 -15.56 4.40
C THR A 113 -8.69 -15.61 5.88
N ASP A 114 -8.51 -16.76 6.55
CA ASP A 114 -8.76 -16.91 7.97
C ASP A 114 -7.87 -15.98 8.81
N ARG A 115 -6.59 -15.85 8.44
CA ARG A 115 -5.66 -14.88 9.03
C ARG A 115 -6.18 -13.46 8.86
N TYR A 116 -6.51 -13.06 7.63
CA TYR A 116 -6.98 -11.71 7.33
C TYR A 116 -8.22 -11.34 8.13
N VAL A 117 -9.22 -12.22 8.18
CA VAL A 117 -10.44 -12.00 8.97
C VAL A 117 -10.11 -11.76 10.44
N ARG A 118 -9.21 -12.57 11.02
CA ARG A 118 -8.81 -12.44 12.42
C ARG A 118 -8.08 -11.14 12.71
N VAL A 119 -7.00 -10.83 11.96
CA VAL A 119 -6.17 -9.65 12.23
C VAL A 119 -6.89 -8.35 11.91
N SER A 120 -7.75 -8.35 10.87
CA SER A 120 -8.55 -7.17 10.53
C SER A 120 -9.63 -6.90 11.58
N ALA A 121 -10.25 -7.93 12.14
CA ALA A 121 -11.21 -7.77 13.24
C ALA A 121 -10.57 -7.20 14.51
N GLN A 122 -9.28 -7.48 14.74
CA GLN A 122 -8.51 -6.92 15.85
C GLN A 122 -8.09 -5.47 15.58
N LYS A 123 -7.52 -5.21 14.40
CA LYS A 123 -6.97 -3.88 14.05
C LYS A 123 -8.05 -2.86 13.70
N LEU A 124 -9.13 -3.29 13.04
CA LEU A 124 -10.20 -2.42 12.53
C LEU A 124 -11.58 -2.90 13.01
N PRO A 125 -11.82 -2.98 14.32
CA PRO A 125 -13.03 -3.59 14.86
C PRO A 125 -14.31 -2.87 14.42
N GLN A 126 -14.25 -1.56 14.19
CA GLN A 126 -15.42 -0.77 13.79
C GLN A 126 -15.76 -0.94 12.31
N ALA A 127 -14.77 -1.10 11.44
CA ALA A 127 -15.00 -1.38 10.02
C ALA A 127 -15.75 -2.71 9.79
N MET A 128 -15.63 -3.65 10.75
CA MET A 128 -16.28 -4.95 10.72
C MET A 128 -17.64 -4.99 11.45
N ARG A 129 -17.95 -3.95 12.25
CA ARG A 129 -19.24 -3.83 12.95
C ARG A 129 -20.34 -3.42 11.97
N GLY A 130 -21.56 -3.88 12.23
CA GLY A 130 -22.73 -3.49 11.43
C GLY A 130 -23.03 -4.34 10.21
N VAL A 131 -22.15 -5.26 9.83
CA VAL A 131 -22.45 -6.23 8.76
C VAL A 131 -22.93 -7.53 9.40
N PRO A 132 -24.19 -7.99 9.14
CA PRO A 132 -24.69 -9.25 9.67
C PRO A 132 -23.80 -10.43 9.25
N ARG A 133 -23.58 -11.40 10.15
CA ARG A 133 -22.67 -12.55 9.88
C ARG A 133 -23.05 -13.35 8.63
N LEU A 134 -24.34 -13.50 8.34
CA LEU A 134 -24.81 -14.16 7.12
C LEU A 134 -24.37 -13.41 5.86
N VAL A 135 -24.44 -12.07 5.89
CA VAL A 135 -23.97 -11.22 4.77
C VAL A 135 -22.46 -11.30 4.67
N GLN A 136 -21.73 -11.25 5.79
CA GLN A 136 -20.27 -11.35 5.79
C GLN A 136 -19.77 -12.63 5.09
N ARG A 137 -20.45 -13.77 5.30
CA ARG A 137 -20.12 -15.05 4.62
C ARG A 137 -20.24 -14.97 3.10
N THR A 138 -21.05 -14.05 2.58
CA THR A 138 -21.19 -13.83 1.13
C THR A 138 -20.13 -12.92 0.52
N LEU A 139 -19.25 -12.33 1.36
CA LEU A 139 -18.22 -11.39 0.96
C LEU A 139 -16.85 -12.06 0.71
N ALA A 140 -16.82 -13.33 0.29
CA ALA A 140 -15.58 -14.02 -0.03
C ALA A 140 -14.74 -13.27 -1.05
N TRP A 141 -15.36 -12.58 -2.02
CA TRP A 141 -14.68 -11.72 -2.99
C TRP A 141 -13.88 -10.57 -2.34
N TYR A 142 -14.30 -10.12 -1.14
CA TYR A 142 -13.58 -9.09 -0.38
C TYR A 142 -12.55 -9.69 0.57
N PHE A 143 -12.89 -10.77 1.28
CA PHE A 143 -12.06 -11.34 2.35
C PHE A 143 -10.98 -12.31 1.87
N ALA A 144 -11.13 -12.90 0.67
CA ALA A 144 -10.09 -13.74 0.10
C ALA A 144 -8.81 -12.92 -0.20
N ARG A 145 -7.67 -13.32 0.40
CA ARG A 145 -6.45 -12.52 0.40
C ARG A 145 -5.23 -13.30 -0.09
N ILE A 146 -4.35 -12.53 -0.72
CA ILE A 146 -2.95 -12.86 -0.95
C ILE A 146 -2.14 -11.98 0.01
N TRP A 147 -1.20 -12.55 0.74
CA TRP A 147 -0.29 -11.79 1.58
C TRP A 147 0.98 -11.42 0.83
N ILE A 148 1.52 -10.26 1.16
CA ILE A 148 2.82 -9.77 0.70
C ILE A 148 3.58 -9.40 1.95
N THR A 149 4.66 -10.15 2.23
CA THR A 149 5.56 -9.86 3.34
C THR A 149 6.72 -9.03 2.81
N VAL A 150 7.02 -7.91 3.43
CA VAL A 150 8.14 -7.04 3.07
C VAL A 150 9.25 -7.19 4.09
N THR A 151 10.43 -7.62 3.62
CA THR A 151 11.66 -7.62 4.40
C THR A 151 12.35 -6.28 4.21
N PRO A 152 12.47 -5.44 5.26
CA PRO A 152 13.10 -4.13 5.14
C PRO A 152 14.61 -4.28 4.87
N LEU A 153 15.14 -3.46 3.97
CA LEU A 153 16.57 -3.33 3.69
C LEU A 153 17.11 -1.98 4.15
N VAL A 154 16.33 -0.92 3.95
CA VAL A 154 16.62 0.43 4.40
C VAL A 154 15.35 1.04 4.94
N ILE A 155 15.45 1.71 6.07
CA ILE A 155 14.35 2.45 6.69
C ILE A 155 14.82 3.88 6.91
N LEU A 156 14.04 4.83 6.41
CA LEU A 156 14.18 6.25 6.68
C LEU A 156 13.03 6.67 7.59
N TRP A 157 13.28 7.53 8.56
CA TRP A 157 12.17 8.08 9.35
C TRP A 157 12.44 9.53 9.77
N TRP A 158 11.36 10.29 9.84
CA TRP A 158 11.32 11.67 10.30
C TRP A 158 10.65 11.69 11.67
N PRO A 159 11.42 11.89 12.76
CA PRO A 159 10.86 11.99 14.10
C PRO A 159 9.80 13.08 14.20
N GLY A 160 8.70 12.79 14.91
CA GLY A 160 7.58 13.74 15.05
C GLY A 160 6.89 14.14 13.75
N GLY A 161 7.19 13.48 12.62
CA GLY A 161 6.65 13.84 11.31
C GLY A 161 7.21 15.14 10.72
N ASP A 162 8.31 15.69 11.27
CA ASP A 162 8.95 16.90 10.77
C ASP A 162 9.71 16.63 9.46
N LEU A 163 9.03 16.81 8.35
CA LEU A 163 9.57 16.62 7.01
C LEU A 163 10.53 17.73 6.54
N THR A 164 10.74 18.77 7.35
CA THR A 164 11.64 19.89 7.01
C THR A 164 13.11 19.59 7.32
N GLY A 165 13.37 18.62 8.20
CA GLY A 165 14.69 18.11 8.52
C GLY A 165 15.08 16.85 7.73
N PRO A 166 16.36 16.44 7.77
CA PRO A 166 16.79 15.18 7.16
C PRO A 166 16.27 13.98 7.97
N PRO A 167 16.00 12.83 7.31
CA PRO A 167 15.59 11.63 8.01
C PRO A 167 16.74 10.98 8.77
N GLU A 168 16.40 10.27 9.83
CA GLU A 168 17.24 9.23 10.37
C GLU A 168 17.20 7.98 9.49
N THR A 169 18.24 7.15 9.54
CA THR A 169 18.39 6.00 8.65
C THR A 169 18.82 4.75 9.40
N TRP A 170 18.20 3.63 9.05
CA TRP A 170 18.66 2.30 9.42
C TRP A 170 18.88 1.46 8.17
N THR A 171 19.91 0.62 8.18
CA THR A 171 20.21 -0.32 7.10
C THR A 171 20.29 -1.73 7.67
N ALA A 172 19.66 -2.67 7.01
CA ALA A 172 19.71 -4.07 7.38
C ALA A 172 21.14 -4.62 7.36
N PRO A 173 21.46 -5.64 8.19
CA PRO A 173 22.73 -6.32 8.14
C PRO A 173 23.08 -6.82 6.73
N PRO A 174 24.37 -6.78 6.34
CA PRO A 174 24.82 -7.33 5.06
C PRO A 174 24.34 -8.77 4.86
N GLY A 175 23.90 -9.12 3.66
CA GLY A 175 23.41 -10.45 3.36
C GLY A 175 21.95 -10.71 3.78
N THR A 176 21.23 -9.71 4.27
CA THR A 176 19.78 -9.83 4.52
C THR A 176 19.04 -10.25 3.27
N VAL A 177 18.33 -11.37 3.33
CA VAL A 177 17.55 -11.94 2.23
C VAL A 177 16.08 -12.07 2.60
N ALA A 178 15.20 -11.85 1.61
CA ALA A 178 13.79 -12.15 1.79
C ALA A 178 13.55 -13.66 1.65
N PRO A 179 12.60 -14.24 2.40
CA PRO A 179 12.17 -15.61 2.18
C PRO A 179 11.66 -15.84 0.75
N PRO A 180 11.76 -17.07 0.21
CA PRO A 180 11.29 -17.34 -1.14
C PRO A 180 9.79 -17.07 -1.28
N THR A 181 9.39 -16.53 -2.43
CA THR A 181 7.99 -16.34 -2.82
C THR A 181 7.36 -17.70 -3.16
N ASP A 182 6.08 -17.88 -2.82
CA ASP A 182 5.33 -19.08 -3.22
C ASP A 182 5.32 -19.22 -4.76
N PRO A 183 5.19 -20.44 -5.30
CA PRO A 183 5.14 -20.67 -6.74
C PRO A 183 4.12 -19.80 -7.47
N ALA A 184 4.44 -19.40 -8.70
CA ALA A 184 3.53 -18.60 -9.50
C ALA A 184 2.27 -19.39 -9.87
N PRO A 185 1.08 -18.79 -9.77
CA PRO A 185 -0.15 -19.42 -10.26
C PRO A 185 -0.10 -19.68 -11.75
N ALA A 186 -0.81 -20.72 -12.20
CA ALA A 186 -0.88 -21.08 -13.61
C ALA A 186 -1.53 -19.97 -14.46
N GLY A 187 -1.10 -19.85 -15.72
CA GLY A 187 -1.68 -18.93 -16.70
C GLY A 187 -1.43 -17.44 -16.41
N ALA A 188 -2.00 -16.58 -17.26
CA ALA A 188 -1.85 -15.15 -17.15
C ALA A 188 -2.72 -14.56 -16.02
N PRO A 189 -2.25 -13.52 -15.30
CA PRO A 189 -3.08 -12.81 -14.36
C PRO A 189 -4.23 -12.07 -15.06
N PRO A 190 -5.38 -11.86 -14.38
CA PRO A 190 -6.51 -11.17 -14.97
C PRO A 190 -6.14 -9.71 -15.28
N PRO A 191 -6.80 -9.08 -16.24
CA PRO A 191 -6.63 -7.67 -16.53
C PRO A 191 -6.93 -6.81 -15.29
N PRO A 192 -6.43 -5.58 -15.20
CA PRO A 192 -6.78 -4.67 -14.13
C PRO A 192 -8.31 -4.56 -13.98
N TRP A 193 -8.79 -4.43 -12.74
CA TRP A 193 -10.24 -4.27 -12.47
C TRP A 193 -10.83 -3.01 -13.09
N LYS A 194 -10.06 -1.93 -13.01
CA LYS A 194 -10.35 -0.69 -13.71
C LYS A 194 -9.18 -0.38 -14.64
N ALA A 195 -9.47 -0.01 -15.86
CA ALA A 195 -8.47 0.56 -16.74
C ALA A 195 -8.09 1.96 -16.24
N GLY A 196 -6.84 2.34 -16.43
CA GLY A 196 -6.43 3.72 -16.27
C GLY A 196 -7.22 4.64 -17.22
N SER A 197 -7.41 5.90 -16.83
CA SER A 197 -8.10 6.89 -17.64
C SER A 197 -7.16 8.03 -18.02
N PRO A 198 -7.15 8.47 -19.29
CA PRO A 198 -6.41 9.68 -19.68
C PRO A 198 -7.06 10.96 -19.14
N ASP A 199 -8.36 10.92 -18.80
CA ASP A 199 -9.04 12.06 -18.16
C ASP A 199 -8.74 12.08 -16.65
N TRP A 200 -7.58 12.60 -16.33
CA TRP A 200 -7.08 12.66 -14.95
C TRP A 200 -7.40 13.98 -14.23
N ARG A 201 -7.67 15.07 -14.98
CA ARG A 201 -7.73 16.44 -14.42
C ARG A 201 -8.81 16.65 -13.37
N ALA A 202 -10.03 16.16 -13.64
CA ALA A 202 -11.13 16.28 -12.67
C ALA A 202 -10.81 15.49 -11.38
N ARG A 203 -10.21 14.31 -11.52
CA ARG A 203 -9.81 13.49 -10.37
C ARG A 203 -8.65 14.12 -9.61
N ALA A 204 -7.69 14.72 -10.30
CA ALA A 204 -6.56 15.42 -9.69
C ALA A 204 -7.02 16.63 -8.85
N ARG A 205 -7.94 17.46 -9.37
CA ARG A 205 -8.53 18.55 -8.60
C ARG A 205 -9.22 18.06 -7.32
N SER A 206 -9.98 16.97 -7.41
CA SER A 206 -10.62 16.39 -6.24
C SER A 206 -9.59 15.87 -5.23
N ALA A 207 -8.57 15.15 -5.69
CA ALA A 207 -7.55 14.55 -4.83
C ALA A 207 -6.64 15.59 -4.16
N ALA A 208 -6.25 16.64 -4.88
CA ALA A 208 -5.43 17.73 -4.34
C ALA A 208 -6.13 18.54 -3.24
N ALA A 209 -7.45 18.45 -3.15
CA ALA A 209 -8.23 19.11 -2.09
C ALA A 209 -8.41 18.24 -0.84
N TRP A 210 -7.93 17.00 -0.83
CA TRP A 210 -8.03 16.15 0.35
C TRP A 210 -7.02 16.57 1.44
N PRO A 211 -7.35 16.37 2.74
CA PRO A 211 -6.48 16.78 3.84
C PRO A 211 -5.18 15.98 3.93
N GLY A 212 -5.12 14.80 3.32
CA GLY A 212 -3.90 14.00 3.24
C GLY A 212 -2.90 14.61 2.25
N GLY A 213 -1.62 14.59 2.60
CA GLY A 213 -0.53 15.05 1.74
C GLY A 213 -0.35 14.18 0.50
N ALA A 214 0.42 14.66 -0.46
CA ALA A 214 0.84 13.88 -1.61
C ALA A 214 2.02 12.96 -1.25
N VAL A 215 2.01 11.75 -1.83
CA VAL A 215 3.18 10.87 -1.86
C VAL A 215 3.70 10.81 -3.28
N LEU A 216 4.98 11.14 -3.44
CA LEU A 216 5.71 10.98 -4.70
C LEU A 216 6.47 9.66 -4.68
N THR A 217 6.27 8.83 -5.68
CA THR A 217 7.08 7.62 -5.87
C THR A 217 7.91 7.75 -7.13
N THR A 218 9.22 7.61 -6.97
CA THR A 218 10.20 7.52 -8.06
C THR A 218 10.90 6.16 -8.00
N VAL A 219 11.76 5.87 -8.96
CA VAL A 219 12.59 4.66 -8.95
C VAL A 219 14.03 5.08 -8.72
N ASP A 220 14.69 4.50 -7.72
CA ASP A 220 16.09 4.78 -7.42
C ASP A 220 17.04 4.05 -8.39
N ASP A 221 18.34 4.37 -8.29
CA ASP A 221 19.38 3.82 -9.18
C ASP A 221 19.53 2.30 -9.05
N ASP A 222 19.16 1.73 -7.88
CA ASP A 222 19.13 0.28 -7.65
C ASP A 222 17.83 -0.37 -8.14
N GLY A 223 16.91 0.42 -8.71
CA GLY A 223 15.64 -0.04 -9.26
C GLY A 223 14.56 -0.33 -8.23
N PHE A 224 14.60 0.27 -7.03
CA PHE A 224 13.51 0.20 -6.07
C PHE A 224 12.53 1.37 -6.28
N PRO A 225 11.22 1.11 -6.24
CA PRO A 225 10.24 2.19 -6.16
C PRO A 225 10.27 2.77 -4.74
N LEU A 226 10.54 4.06 -4.62
CA LEU A 226 10.67 4.73 -3.34
C LEU A 226 9.56 5.77 -3.17
N PRO A 227 8.54 5.50 -2.36
CA PRO A 227 7.49 6.47 -2.03
C PRO A 227 8.00 7.41 -0.95
N VAL A 228 7.96 8.71 -1.21
CA VAL A 228 8.33 9.75 -0.24
C VAL A 228 7.17 10.72 -0.05
N PRO A 229 6.90 11.18 1.18
CA PRO A 229 5.90 12.21 1.43
C PRO A 229 6.36 13.55 0.88
N CYS A 230 5.43 14.41 0.55
CA CYS A 230 5.71 15.76 0.09
C CYS A 230 5.30 16.80 1.13
N LEU A 231 6.16 17.79 1.36
CA LEU A 231 5.88 18.99 2.15
C LEU A 231 4.80 19.84 1.51
N ALA A 232 4.80 19.90 0.19
CA ALA A 232 3.81 20.64 -0.58
C ALA A 232 3.51 19.97 -1.92
N ALA A 233 2.28 20.15 -2.38
CA ALA A 233 1.82 19.74 -3.68
C ALA A 233 0.90 20.80 -4.27
N SER A 234 1.14 21.22 -5.49
CA SER A 234 0.23 22.09 -6.23
C SER A 234 -0.10 21.49 -7.59
N LEU A 235 -1.35 21.72 -8.03
CA LEU A 235 -1.86 21.22 -9.30
C LEU A 235 -1.98 22.34 -10.30
N ASP A 236 -1.49 22.12 -11.52
CA ASP A 236 -1.69 22.99 -12.67
C ASP A 236 -2.27 22.23 -13.89
N ALA A 237 -2.23 22.88 -15.06
CA ALA A 237 -2.80 22.31 -16.29
C ALA A 237 -2.09 21.02 -16.76
N GLY A 238 -0.82 20.81 -16.44
CA GLY A 238 0.00 19.69 -16.91
C GLY A 238 0.24 18.61 -15.87
N GLY A 239 0.04 18.89 -14.57
CA GLY A 239 0.31 17.90 -13.53
C GLY A 239 0.57 18.51 -12.17
N PHE A 240 1.46 17.89 -11.40
CA PHE A 240 1.75 18.27 -10.02
C PHE A 240 3.17 18.86 -9.90
N ALA A 241 3.27 20.04 -9.28
CA ALA A 241 4.53 20.54 -8.73
C ALA A 241 4.60 20.10 -7.25
N LEU A 242 5.72 19.48 -6.86
CA LEU A 242 5.87 18.78 -5.58
C LEU A 242 7.17 19.22 -4.90
N THR A 243 7.09 19.43 -3.59
CA THR A 243 8.25 19.60 -2.73
C THR A 243 8.39 18.35 -1.87
N PRO A 244 9.26 17.40 -2.19
CA PRO A 244 9.47 16.21 -1.36
C PRO A 244 10.02 16.57 0.02
N ALA A 245 9.87 15.66 0.99
CA ALA A 245 10.47 15.79 2.30
C ALA A 245 11.98 16.03 2.20
N THR A 246 12.51 16.88 3.07
CA THR A 246 13.94 17.24 3.06
C THR A 246 14.81 16.01 3.31
N GLY A 247 15.87 15.87 2.53
CA GLY A 247 16.80 14.74 2.60
C GLY A 247 16.21 13.41 2.10
N ALA A 248 14.96 13.40 1.59
CA ALA A 248 14.42 12.21 0.95
C ALA A 248 15.12 11.97 -0.40
N PRO A 249 15.48 10.73 -0.71
CA PRO A 249 16.05 10.39 -2.01
C PRO A 249 14.96 10.42 -3.09
N VAL A 250 15.12 11.28 -4.07
CA VAL A 250 14.20 11.42 -5.19
C VAL A 250 15.00 11.43 -6.49
N ALA A 251 14.58 10.63 -7.47
CA ALA A 251 15.16 10.66 -8.80
C ALA A 251 14.95 12.05 -9.43
N THR A 252 15.83 12.43 -10.36
CA THR A 252 15.72 13.72 -11.06
C THR A 252 14.85 13.64 -12.31
N SER A 253 14.65 12.44 -12.86
CA SER A 253 13.85 12.19 -14.07
C SER A 253 13.37 10.74 -14.10
N GLY A 254 12.47 10.43 -15.01
CA GLY A 254 11.97 9.07 -15.25
C GLY A 254 10.49 8.92 -14.90
N PRO A 255 9.99 7.67 -14.87
CA PRO A 255 8.60 7.41 -14.53
C PRO A 255 8.32 7.70 -13.06
N ALA A 256 7.19 8.33 -12.77
CA ALA A 256 6.75 8.66 -11.41
C ALA A 256 5.28 8.31 -11.18
N CYS A 257 4.94 8.15 -9.90
CA CYS A 257 3.58 8.02 -9.43
C CYS A 257 3.32 9.04 -8.32
N VAL A 258 2.22 9.77 -8.43
CA VAL A 258 1.73 10.67 -7.35
C VAL A 258 0.47 10.07 -6.76
N THR A 259 0.45 9.89 -5.44
CA THR A 259 -0.68 9.27 -4.74
C THR A 259 -1.24 10.23 -3.71
N PHE A 260 -2.55 10.27 -3.61
CA PHE A 260 -3.30 10.93 -2.55
C PHE A 260 -4.23 9.91 -1.90
N GLN A 261 -4.38 9.99 -0.60
CA GLN A 261 -5.37 9.19 0.13
C GLN A 261 -6.01 9.99 1.25
N VAL A 262 -7.21 9.57 1.63
CA VAL A 262 -7.91 10.04 2.82
C VAL A 262 -8.77 8.93 3.36
N HIS A 263 -8.81 8.78 4.67
CA HIS A 263 -9.71 7.86 5.38
C HIS A 263 -10.13 8.48 6.72
N ASP A 264 -11.18 7.94 7.31
CA ASP A 264 -11.57 8.30 8.67
C ASP A 264 -10.82 7.46 9.72
N ALA A 265 -10.77 7.95 10.96
CA ALA A 265 -10.03 7.31 12.06
C ALA A 265 -10.54 5.91 12.43
N VAL A 266 -11.72 5.51 11.99
CA VAL A 266 -12.31 4.20 12.24
C VAL A 266 -12.36 3.32 10.98
N PHE A 267 -11.81 3.83 9.88
CA PHE A 267 -11.70 3.15 8.60
C PHE A 267 -13.04 2.67 8.01
N THR A 268 -14.08 3.50 8.16
CA THR A 268 -15.39 3.24 7.55
C THR A 268 -15.56 3.92 6.19
N GLY A 269 -14.71 4.92 5.88
CA GLY A 269 -14.60 5.59 4.59
C GLY A 269 -13.15 5.69 4.16
N GLN A 270 -12.90 5.45 2.88
CA GLN A 270 -11.57 5.60 2.28
C GLN A 270 -11.70 6.09 0.85
N GLN A 271 -10.83 7.01 0.46
CA GLN A 271 -10.64 7.41 -0.93
C GLN A 271 -9.16 7.45 -1.25
N ASN A 272 -8.81 7.07 -2.46
CA ASN A 272 -7.46 7.25 -2.98
C ASN A 272 -7.48 7.54 -4.48
N ALA A 273 -6.42 8.19 -4.95
CA ALA A 273 -6.17 8.42 -6.36
C ALA A 273 -4.66 8.32 -6.61
N ALA A 274 -4.29 7.63 -7.68
CA ALA A 274 -2.90 7.45 -8.10
C ALA A 274 -2.75 7.88 -9.55
N PHE A 275 -1.76 8.73 -9.81
CA PHE A 275 -1.49 9.35 -11.11
C PHE A 275 -0.11 8.90 -11.59
N ALA A 276 -0.01 8.43 -12.83
CA ALA A 276 1.25 8.13 -13.48
C ALA A 276 1.67 9.28 -14.39
N GLY A 277 2.98 9.50 -14.50
CA GLY A 277 3.53 10.51 -15.37
C GLY A 277 5.05 10.47 -15.44
N GLY A 278 5.60 11.47 -16.11
CA GLY A 278 7.03 11.70 -16.20
C GLY A 278 7.51 12.72 -15.17
N LEU A 279 8.58 12.38 -14.47
CA LEU A 279 9.25 13.27 -13.52
C LEU A 279 10.24 14.18 -14.24
N ARG A 280 10.29 15.44 -13.86
CA ARG A 280 11.33 16.39 -14.25
C ARG A 280 11.68 17.38 -13.13
N PRO A 281 12.88 17.96 -13.14
CA PRO A 281 13.24 19.02 -12.20
C PRO A 281 12.31 20.25 -12.36
N ALA A 282 12.08 20.95 -11.24
CA ALA A 282 11.40 22.24 -11.21
C ALA A 282 12.21 23.25 -10.37
N ALA A 283 11.89 24.54 -10.45
CA ALA A 283 12.61 25.59 -9.73
C ALA A 283 12.64 25.35 -8.21
N HIS A 284 11.54 24.82 -7.67
CA HIS A 284 11.43 24.46 -6.24
C HIS A 284 10.92 23.03 -6.15
N GLY A 285 11.84 22.05 -6.07
CA GLY A 285 11.52 20.63 -5.98
C GLY A 285 11.41 19.92 -7.33
N VAL A 286 10.35 19.20 -7.58
CA VAL A 286 10.16 18.38 -8.80
C VAL A 286 8.75 18.56 -9.37
N ARG A 287 8.61 18.21 -10.63
CA ARG A 287 7.33 18.21 -11.32
C ARG A 287 7.03 16.83 -11.91
N VAL A 288 5.79 16.39 -11.77
CA VAL A 288 5.25 15.22 -12.46
C VAL A 288 4.25 15.69 -13.51
N ASP A 289 4.61 15.55 -14.78
CA ASP A 289 3.68 15.75 -15.90
C ASP A 289 2.81 14.50 -16.00
N VAL A 290 1.51 14.65 -15.72
CA VAL A 290 0.59 13.52 -15.57
C VAL A 290 0.09 13.02 -16.92
N ASP A 291 0.28 11.74 -17.19
CA ASP A 291 -0.22 11.05 -18.40
C ASP A 291 -1.65 10.53 -18.18
N HIS A 292 -1.88 9.86 -17.05
CA HIS A 292 -3.16 9.21 -16.75
C HIS A 292 -3.35 8.92 -15.26
N VAL A 293 -4.61 8.70 -14.87
CA VAL A 293 -4.93 8.12 -13.55
C VAL A 293 -4.79 6.60 -13.62
N ILE A 294 -3.96 6.02 -12.73
CA ILE A 294 -3.74 4.56 -12.68
C ILE A 294 -4.94 3.87 -12.02
N GLY A 295 -5.48 4.47 -10.98
CA GLY A 295 -6.59 3.93 -10.22
C GLY A 295 -7.18 4.97 -9.29
N ASP A 296 -8.46 4.82 -9.07
CA ASP A 296 -9.21 5.53 -8.07
C ASP A 296 -10.04 4.53 -7.28
N TRP A 297 -10.11 4.70 -5.99
CA TRP A 297 -10.93 3.89 -5.11
C TRP A 297 -11.65 4.79 -4.14
N SER A 298 -12.93 4.52 -3.95
CA SER A 298 -13.75 5.23 -2.97
C SER A 298 -14.69 4.25 -2.28
N LEU A 299 -14.56 4.14 -0.97
CA LEU A 299 -15.54 3.54 -0.08
C LEU A 299 -16.26 4.70 0.61
N GLY A 300 -17.32 5.19 -0.03
CA GLY A 300 -18.14 6.25 0.53
C GLY A 300 -19.61 6.06 0.15
N GLY A 301 -20.51 6.66 0.92
CA GLY A 301 -21.95 6.68 0.66
C GLY A 301 -22.78 6.07 1.79
N GLY A 302 -24.07 6.46 1.86
CA GLY A 302 -25.04 5.97 2.85
C GLY A 302 -25.24 4.44 2.77
N LEU A 303 -25.79 3.86 3.82
CA LEU A 303 -26.01 2.40 3.98
C LEU A 303 -26.67 1.73 2.77
N VAL A 304 -27.68 2.37 2.17
CA VAL A 304 -28.41 1.83 1.01
C VAL A 304 -27.50 1.77 -0.23
N ARG A 305 -26.73 2.84 -0.49
CA ARG A 305 -25.78 2.90 -1.60
C ARG A 305 -24.64 1.89 -1.42
N ARG A 306 -24.19 1.68 -0.17
CA ARG A 306 -23.21 0.62 0.16
C ARG A 306 -23.75 -0.76 -0.12
N ALA A 307 -24.99 -1.07 0.29
CA ALA A 307 -25.63 -2.38 0.06
C ALA A 307 -25.79 -2.66 -1.45
N PHE A 308 -26.23 -1.66 -2.22
CA PHE A 308 -26.39 -1.79 -3.65
C PHE A 308 -25.05 -1.98 -4.37
N ASN A 309 -24.04 -1.19 -3.97
CA ASN A 309 -22.67 -1.32 -4.49
C ASN A 309 -22.05 -2.68 -4.16
N VAL A 310 -22.28 -3.22 -2.96
CA VAL A 310 -21.81 -4.55 -2.56
C VAL A 310 -22.40 -5.64 -3.45
N THR A 311 -23.70 -5.59 -3.74
CA THR A 311 -24.36 -6.61 -4.57
C THR A 311 -23.87 -6.56 -6.02
N ALA A 312 -23.80 -5.36 -6.63
CA ALA A 312 -23.30 -5.17 -7.98
C ALA A 312 -21.82 -5.57 -8.08
N THR A 313 -21.01 -5.19 -7.13
CA THR A 313 -19.59 -5.54 -7.04
C THR A 313 -19.40 -7.05 -6.88
N ARG A 314 -20.21 -7.70 -6.04
CA ARG A 314 -20.19 -9.16 -5.88
C ARG A 314 -20.44 -9.88 -7.20
N ARG A 315 -21.48 -9.49 -7.95
CA ARG A 315 -21.79 -10.12 -9.24
C ARG A 315 -20.64 -10.03 -10.23
N ARG A 316 -19.91 -8.92 -10.25
CA ARG A 316 -18.75 -8.69 -11.12
C ARG A 316 -17.48 -9.40 -10.65
N LEU A 317 -17.27 -9.49 -9.34
CA LEU A 317 -16.02 -10.00 -8.76
C LEU A 317 -16.05 -11.49 -8.45
N HIS A 318 -17.23 -12.10 -8.30
CA HIS A 318 -17.32 -13.53 -7.99
C HIS A 318 -16.71 -14.42 -9.09
N PRO A 319 -16.96 -14.20 -10.40
CA PRO A 319 -16.29 -14.96 -11.45
C PRO A 319 -14.76 -14.84 -11.40
N ARG A 320 -14.25 -13.64 -11.08
CA ARG A 320 -12.81 -13.43 -10.92
C ARG A 320 -12.26 -14.17 -9.70
N LEU A 321 -13.01 -14.21 -8.60
CA LEU A 321 -12.64 -14.96 -7.40
C LEU A 321 -12.48 -16.46 -7.72
N VAL A 322 -13.46 -17.03 -8.41
CA VAL A 322 -13.45 -18.44 -8.83
C VAL A 322 -12.26 -18.71 -9.75
N SER A 323 -12.05 -17.88 -10.77
CA SER A 323 -10.94 -18.00 -11.70
C SER A 323 -9.59 -17.92 -11.00
N GLU A 324 -9.41 -16.97 -10.08
CA GLU A 324 -8.14 -16.79 -9.36
C GLU A 324 -7.86 -17.89 -8.34
N ALA A 325 -8.89 -18.46 -7.72
CA ALA A 325 -8.75 -19.64 -6.87
C ALA A 325 -8.33 -20.87 -7.73
N ALA A 326 -8.99 -21.07 -8.88
CA ALA A 326 -8.66 -22.14 -9.81
C ALA A 326 -7.24 -22.02 -10.38
N ARG A 327 -6.77 -20.80 -10.72
CA ARG A 327 -5.38 -20.56 -11.15
C ARG A 327 -4.34 -21.06 -10.12
N ARG A 328 -4.71 -21.07 -8.84
CA ARG A 328 -3.88 -21.55 -7.72
C ARG A 328 -4.15 -23.01 -7.37
N SER A 329 -4.95 -23.72 -8.17
CA SER A 329 -5.40 -25.09 -7.89
C SER A 329 -6.07 -25.22 -6.52
N GLN A 330 -6.83 -24.19 -6.11
CA GLN A 330 -7.48 -24.12 -4.80
C GLN A 330 -8.97 -23.80 -4.96
N SER A 331 -9.73 -24.13 -3.92
CA SER A 331 -11.15 -23.78 -3.82
C SER A 331 -11.32 -22.33 -3.38
N VAL A 332 -12.45 -21.72 -3.71
CA VAL A 332 -12.85 -20.42 -3.15
C VAL A 332 -12.89 -20.52 -1.62
N PRO A 333 -12.18 -19.67 -0.88
CA PRO A 333 -12.10 -19.79 0.56
C PRO A 333 -13.44 -19.50 1.24
N LYS A 334 -13.71 -20.25 2.30
CA LYS A 334 -14.87 -20.03 3.17
C LYS A 334 -14.53 -18.97 4.22
N ILE A 335 -15.46 -18.04 4.47
CA ILE A 335 -15.25 -16.99 5.46
C ILE A 335 -15.64 -17.49 6.84
N ARG A 336 -14.68 -17.50 7.76
CA ARG A 336 -14.83 -17.98 9.15
C ARG A 336 -14.52 -16.82 10.10
N PHE A 337 -15.55 -16.30 10.77
CA PHE A 337 -15.35 -15.25 11.77
C PHE A 337 -15.07 -15.88 13.13
N PRO A 338 -14.14 -15.29 13.93
CA PRO A 338 -13.94 -15.74 15.31
C PRO A 338 -15.24 -15.62 16.10
N ALA A 339 -15.42 -16.52 17.07
CA ALA A 339 -16.51 -16.42 18.02
C ALA A 339 -16.49 -15.05 18.71
N ARG A 340 -17.64 -14.43 18.93
CA ARG A 340 -17.69 -13.22 19.75
C ARG A 340 -17.17 -13.58 21.15
N PRO A 341 -16.25 -12.78 21.75
CA PRO A 341 -15.97 -12.94 23.16
C PRO A 341 -17.30 -12.83 23.90
N GLN A 342 -17.59 -13.82 24.74
CA GLN A 342 -18.74 -13.73 25.63
C GLN A 342 -18.54 -12.47 26.47
N ARG A 343 -19.55 -11.59 26.47
CA ARG A 343 -19.59 -10.50 27.45
C ARG A 343 -19.59 -11.19 28.82
N GLN A 344 -18.51 -11.08 29.54
CA GLN A 344 -18.54 -11.33 30.98
C GLN A 344 -19.49 -10.27 31.53
N GLY A 345 -20.62 -10.75 32.07
CA GLY A 345 -21.67 -9.96 32.69
C GLY A 345 -21.21 -9.31 34.00
#